data_2d8a75eda0693231af00be30d21a0500
#
_entry.id   2d8a75eda0693231af00be30d21a0500
#
_cell.length_a   1.000
_cell.length_b   1.000
_cell.length_c   1.000
_cell.angle_alpha   90.00
_cell.angle_beta   90.00
_cell.angle_gamma   90.00
#
_symmetry.space_group_name_H-M   'P 1'
#
loop_
_entity.id
_entity.type
_entity.pdbx_description
1 polymer ?
#
loop_
_entity_poly.entity_id
_entity_poly.type
_entity_poly.pdbx_seq_one_letter_code
_entity_poly.pdbx_strand_id
1 'polypeptide(L)'
;MECVRQVGFLPLLESGIRGYSAESLMAEECRFTQFEDGTWEWPLWQWKGSVVREGGCVYGKFFAGKAGFISREWWPDFYNWRRYKHPAPEEGTIEDVILATLREHGSMIARELRAACDFTGKNMRSRFDAIVGRLQMGAYIVTEDFVYPVDKHGREYGFGWSQLTTPERLLTREACMCDRTPEESYQRMQEHLSRLLPVATEKQIKRLL
;
A
#
# COMPACT_ATOMS: atom_id res chain seq x y z
N MET A 1 -1.93 -10.20 11.00
CA MET A 1 -3.26 -9.62 10.66
C MET A 1 -3.93 -8.93 11.85
N GLU A 2 -3.98 -9.52 13.02
CA GLU A 2 -4.67 -8.97 14.21
C GLU A 2 -4.24 -7.53 14.54
N CYS A 3 -2.94 -7.25 14.55
CA CYS A 3 -2.42 -5.90 14.78
C CYS A 3 -2.98 -4.87 13.77
N VAL A 4 -3.09 -5.23 12.49
CA VAL A 4 -3.66 -4.32 11.46
C VAL A 4 -5.12 -4.01 11.74
N ARG A 5 -5.91 -4.99 12.20
CA ARG A 5 -7.31 -4.78 12.57
C ARG A 5 -7.46 -3.86 13.76
N GLN A 6 -6.62 -4.03 14.79
CA GLN A 6 -6.66 -3.23 16.01
C GLN A 6 -6.26 -1.76 15.76
N VAL A 7 -5.19 -1.53 14.99
CA VAL A 7 -4.70 -0.16 14.77
C VAL A 7 -5.34 0.54 13.58
N GLY A 8 -5.90 -0.18 12.63
CA GLY A 8 -6.58 0.34 11.44
C GLY A 8 -5.64 0.79 10.33
N PHE A 9 -4.59 1.53 10.65
CA PHE A 9 -3.62 2.15 9.74
C PHE A 9 -2.21 1.80 10.18
N LEU A 10 -1.53 0.92 9.47
CA LEU A 10 -0.21 0.43 9.90
C LEU A 10 0.83 0.59 8.78
N PRO A 11 1.71 1.62 8.86
CA PRO A 11 2.87 1.69 7.98
C PRO A 11 3.74 0.43 8.10
N LEU A 12 4.33 -0.03 7.00
CA LEU A 12 5.24 -1.17 7.01
C LEU A 12 6.53 -0.84 7.77
N LEU A 13 7.12 0.30 7.43
CA LEU A 13 8.30 0.89 8.06
C LEU A 13 7.97 2.27 8.63
N GLU A 14 8.77 2.80 9.52
CA GLU A 14 8.52 4.11 10.13
C GLU A 14 8.23 5.20 9.09
N SER A 15 7.15 5.91 9.28
CA SER A 15 6.65 6.94 8.36
C SER A 15 6.31 8.27 9.05
N GLY A 16 7.17 8.70 9.98
CA GLY A 16 7.09 10.00 10.64
C GLY A 16 6.60 9.96 12.10
N ILE A 17 6.19 8.80 12.61
CA ILE A 17 5.88 8.57 14.03
C ILE A 17 6.78 7.45 14.52
N ARG A 18 7.70 7.79 15.44
CA ARG A 18 8.67 6.84 15.98
C ARG A 18 7.97 5.71 16.71
N GLY A 19 8.39 4.46 16.43
CA GLY A 19 7.83 3.28 17.05
C GLY A 19 6.47 2.86 16.51
N TYR A 20 5.92 3.56 15.51
CA TYR A 20 4.65 3.23 14.91
C TYR A 20 4.82 2.72 13.47
N SER A 21 5.11 1.45 13.36
CA SER A 21 5.17 0.70 12.10
C SER A 21 5.04 -0.79 12.39
N ALA A 22 4.75 -1.59 11.37
CA ALA A 22 4.72 -3.04 11.50
C ALA A 22 6.06 -3.57 12.03
N GLU A 23 7.18 -3.07 11.51
CA GLU A 23 8.51 -3.47 11.95
C GLU A 23 8.77 -3.08 13.42
N SER A 24 8.37 -1.88 13.85
CA SER A 24 8.59 -1.42 15.23
C SER A 24 7.75 -2.18 16.27
N LEU A 25 6.58 -2.66 15.86
CA LEU A 25 5.65 -3.40 16.73
C LEU A 25 5.94 -4.91 16.79
N MET A 26 6.83 -5.41 15.94
CA MET A 26 7.25 -6.81 15.95
C MET A 26 8.25 -7.07 17.07
N ALA A 27 8.28 -8.32 17.54
CA ALA A 27 9.33 -8.82 18.40
C ALA A 27 10.72 -8.66 17.76
N GLU A 28 11.74 -8.44 18.55
CA GLU A 28 13.07 -8.07 18.06
C GLU A 28 13.65 -9.13 17.11
N GLU A 29 13.44 -10.41 17.41
CA GLU A 29 13.86 -11.55 16.58
C GLU A 29 13.17 -11.61 15.20
N CYS A 30 12.11 -10.87 15.01
CA CYS A 30 11.37 -10.80 13.73
C CYS A 30 11.78 -9.61 12.85
N ARG A 31 12.69 -8.77 13.32
CA ARG A 31 13.18 -7.61 12.59
C ARG A 31 14.24 -8.02 11.57
N PHE A 32 14.64 -7.05 10.74
CA PHE A 32 15.73 -7.26 9.81
C PHE A 32 17.01 -7.65 10.55
N THR A 33 17.58 -8.78 10.18
CA THR A 33 18.85 -9.29 10.73
C THR A 33 19.80 -9.59 9.57
N GLN A 34 21.01 -9.07 9.63
CA GLN A 34 22.10 -9.43 8.74
C GLN A 34 23.10 -10.29 9.50
N PHE A 35 23.47 -11.42 8.91
CA PHE A 35 24.43 -12.37 9.49
C PHE A 35 25.86 -12.06 9.03
N GLU A 36 26.86 -12.59 9.73
CA GLU A 36 28.29 -12.37 9.45
C GLU A 36 28.73 -12.91 8.07
N ASP A 37 28.05 -13.93 7.57
CA ASP A 37 28.29 -14.51 6.23
C ASP A 37 27.67 -13.67 5.08
N GLY A 38 27.06 -12.52 5.42
CA GLY A 38 26.43 -11.61 4.46
C GLY A 38 24.99 -12.03 4.08
N THR A 39 24.48 -13.14 4.59
CA THR A 39 23.07 -13.48 4.45
C THR A 39 22.20 -12.58 5.33
N TRP A 40 20.92 -12.51 5.04
CA TRP A 40 19.99 -11.72 5.82
C TRP A 40 18.61 -12.39 5.91
N GLU A 41 17.92 -12.10 6.98
CA GLU A 41 16.52 -12.47 7.19
C GLU A 41 15.69 -11.22 7.47
N TRP A 42 14.50 -11.19 6.91
CA TRP A 42 13.53 -10.14 7.16
C TRP A 42 12.11 -10.72 7.18
N PRO A 43 11.69 -11.31 8.27
CA PRO A 43 10.40 -11.98 8.39
C PRO A 43 9.22 -11.09 7.99
N LEU A 44 9.22 -9.81 8.38
CA LEU A 44 8.18 -8.87 7.98
C LEU A 44 8.02 -8.80 6.46
N TRP A 45 9.15 -8.82 5.73
CA TRP A 45 9.12 -8.76 4.29
C TRP A 45 8.51 -10.02 3.65
N GLN A 46 8.78 -11.17 4.23
CA GLN A 46 8.21 -12.45 3.81
C GLN A 46 6.71 -12.55 4.13
N TRP A 47 6.30 -12.05 5.32
CA TRP A 47 4.92 -12.14 5.79
C TRP A 47 3.97 -11.14 5.12
N LYS A 48 4.45 -10.01 4.58
CA LYS A 48 3.60 -8.99 3.97
C LYS A 48 2.67 -9.56 2.90
N GLY A 49 3.15 -10.49 2.07
CA GLY A 49 2.34 -11.15 1.04
C GLY A 49 1.24 -12.02 1.63
N SER A 50 1.56 -12.83 2.64
CA SER A 50 0.57 -13.65 3.35
C SER A 50 -0.50 -12.78 4.01
N VAL A 51 -0.10 -11.68 4.66
CA VAL A 51 -1.04 -10.73 5.29
C VAL A 51 -2.00 -10.12 4.28
N VAL A 52 -1.51 -9.77 3.09
CA VAL A 52 -2.36 -9.23 2.01
C VAL A 52 -3.33 -10.30 1.50
N ARG A 53 -2.86 -11.53 1.25
CA ARG A 53 -3.69 -12.66 0.77
C ARG A 53 -4.78 -13.08 1.76
N GLU A 54 -4.56 -12.96 3.08
CA GLU A 54 -5.61 -13.19 4.07
C GLU A 54 -6.82 -12.26 3.89
N GLY A 55 -6.66 -11.17 3.14
CA GLY A 55 -7.74 -10.30 2.71
C GLY A 55 -8.41 -9.47 3.81
N GLY A 56 -7.81 -9.36 4.98
CA GLY A 56 -8.33 -8.52 6.08
C GLY A 56 -7.89 -7.06 6.03
N CYS A 57 -7.07 -6.70 5.03
CA CYS A 57 -6.56 -5.35 4.84
C CYS A 57 -6.31 -5.05 3.36
N VAL A 58 -6.02 -3.78 3.09
CA VAL A 58 -5.57 -3.27 1.80
C VAL A 58 -4.14 -2.78 1.95
N TYR A 59 -3.27 -3.11 1.01
CA TYR A 59 -1.86 -2.73 1.04
C TYR A 59 -1.50 -1.83 -0.14
N GLY A 60 -0.68 -0.82 0.12
CA GLY A 60 -0.17 0.10 -0.90
C GLY A 60 0.75 1.16 -0.31
N LYS A 61 1.24 2.07 -1.15
CA LYS A 61 2.10 3.20 -0.75
C LYS A 61 1.27 4.40 -0.23
N PHE A 62 0.52 4.21 0.82
CA PHE A 62 -0.45 5.16 1.33
C PHE A 62 0.13 6.25 2.24
N PHE A 63 1.21 5.98 2.94
CA PHE A 63 1.74 6.81 4.03
C PHE A 63 2.87 7.71 3.53
N ALA A 64 2.51 8.83 2.89
CA ALA A 64 3.46 9.74 2.25
C ALA A 64 4.41 9.02 1.27
N GLY A 65 3.87 8.11 0.46
CA GLY A 65 4.60 7.30 -0.51
C GLY A 65 5.29 6.06 0.08
N LYS A 66 5.21 5.83 1.39
CA LYS A 66 5.66 4.60 2.05
C LYS A 66 4.54 3.57 2.09
N ALA A 67 4.93 2.29 2.01
CA ALA A 67 4.01 1.18 2.01
C ALA A 67 3.45 0.88 3.41
N GLY A 68 2.26 0.28 3.45
CA GLY A 68 1.64 -0.20 4.66
C GLY A 68 0.24 -0.71 4.44
N PHE A 69 -0.42 -1.04 5.53
CA PHE A 69 -1.71 -1.71 5.58
C PHE A 69 -2.80 -0.78 6.11
N ILE A 70 -3.98 -0.89 5.53
CA ILE A 70 -5.20 -0.28 6.05
C ILE A 70 -6.21 -1.42 6.23
N SER A 71 -6.81 -1.54 7.42
CA SER A 71 -7.80 -2.58 7.66
C SER A 71 -9.05 -2.36 6.80
N ARG A 72 -9.77 -3.43 6.49
CA ARG A 72 -11.01 -3.34 5.70
C ARG A 72 -12.08 -2.46 6.35
N GLU A 73 -12.10 -2.39 7.67
CA GLU A 73 -13.03 -1.54 8.42
C GLU A 73 -12.82 -0.05 8.13
N TRP A 74 -11.55 0.37 8.01
CA TRP A 74 -11.17 1.77 7.78
C TRP A 74 -11.00 2.12 6.31
N TRP A 75 -11.00 1.12 5.43
CA TRP A 75 -10.78 1.34 4.00
C TRP A 75 -11.81 2.28 3.36
N PRO A 76 -13.13 2.17 3.62
CA PRO A 76 -14.11 3.07 2.99
C PRO A 76 -13.88 4.54 3.34
N ASP A 77 -13.57 4.87 4.59
CA ASP A 77 -13.26 6.23 5.02
C ASP A 77 -11.97 6.75 4.37
N PHE A 78 -10.93 5.89 4.35
CA PHE A 78 -9.66 6.25 3.72
C PHE A 78 -9.82 6.46 2.21
N TYR A 79 -10.53 5.57 1.53
CA TYR A 79 -10.82 5.67 0.10
C TYR A 79 -11.60 6.96 -0.21
N ASN A 80 -12.67 7.26 0.52
CA ASN A 80 -13.48 8.46 0.37
C ASN A 80 -12.64 9.74 0.50
N TRP A 81 -11.86 9.85 1.58
CA TRP A 81 -10.99 11.00 1.82
C TRP A 81 -9.89 11.13 0.76
N ARG A 82 -9.22 10.04 0.40
CA ARG A 82 -8.11 10.07 -0.56
C ARG A 82 -8.57 10.40 -1.97
N ARG A 83 -9.73 9.91 -2.40
CA ARG A 83 -10.33 10.26 -3.68
C ARG A 83 -10.73 11.73 -3.76
N TYR A 84 -11.20 12.30 -2.66
CA TYR A 84 -11.48 13.74 -2.57
C TYR A 84 -10.20 14.58 -2.66
N LYS A 85 -9.15 14.19 -1.94
CA LYS A 85 -7.85 14.89 -1.93
C LYS A 85 -7.06 14.75 -3.24
N HIS A 86 -7.26 13.68 -3.94
CA HIS A 86 -6.60 13.34 -5.20
C HIS A 86 -7.68 13.04 -6.24
N PRO A 87 -8.16 14.07 -6.98
CA PRO A 87 -9.17 13.87 -8.02
C PRO A 87 -8.74 12.84 -9.07
N ALA A 88 -9.72 12.25 -9.73
CA ALA A 88 -9.45 11.28 -10.80
C ALA A 88 -8.53 11.90 -11.87
N PRO A 89 -7.58 11.13 -12.39
CA PRO A 89 -6.78 11.58 -13.53
C PRO A 89 -7.66 12.02 -14.69
N GLU A 90 -7.23 13.10 -15.37
CA GLU A 90 -7.90 13.57 -16.58
C GLU A 90 -7.73 12.55 -17.70
N GLU A 91 -8.74 12.44 -18.56
CA GLU A 91 -8.76 11.54 -19.70
C GLU A 91 -7.55 11.77 -20.63
N GLY A 92 -6.90 10.70 -21.04
CA GLY A 92 -5.73 10.71 -21.92
C GLY A 92 -4.41 11.05 -21.22
N THR A 93 -4.41 11.34 -19.91
CA THR A 93 -3.17 11.46 -19.16
C THR A 93 -2.50 10.10 -18.97
N ILE A 94 -1.21 10.10 -18.68
CA ILE A 94 -0.47 8.86 -18.47
C ILE A 94 -0.98 8.09 -17.24
N GLU A 95 -1.45 8.80 -16.23
CA GLU A 95 -2.12 8.24 -15.06
C GLU A 95 -3.41 7.52 -15.44
N ASP A 96 -4.21 8.11 -16.33
CA ASP A 96 -5.43 7.52 -16.87
C ASP A 96 -5.14 6.27 -17.71
N VAL A 97 -4.13 6.33 -18.58
CA VAL A 97 -3.67 5.16 -19.38
C VAL A 97 -3.29 3.99 -18.47
N ILE A 98 -2.55 4.23 -17.39
CA ILE A 98 -2.17 3.19 -16.43
C ILE A 98 -3.41 2.59 -15.77
N LEU A 99 -4.38 3.40 -15.35
CA LEU A 99 -5.63 2.93 -14.75
C LEU A 99 -6.51 2.18 -15.75
N ALA A 100 -6.62 2.66 -16.99
CA ALA A 100 -7.35 2.00 -18.05
C ALA A 100 -6.75 0.61 -18.35
N THR A 101 -5.43 0.52 -18.46
CA THR A 101 -4.71 -0.75 -18.65
C THR A 101 -5.01 -1.74 -17.50
N LEU A 102 -4.97 -1.30 -16.25
CA LEU A 102 -5.32 -2.15 -15.11
C LEU A 102 -6.80 -2.56 -15.10
N ARG A 103 -7.71 -1.69 -15.52
CA ARG A 103 -9.14 -2.02 -15.60
C ARG A 103 -9.41 -3.06 -16.69
N GLU A 104 -8.71 -2.96 -17.81
CA GLU A 104 -8.83 -3.89 -18.94
C GLU A 104 -8.24 -5.27 -18.59
N HIS A 105 -7.00 -5.31 -18.09
CA HIS A 105 -6.28 -6.57 -17.83
C HIS A 105 -6.51 -7.14 -16.43
N GLY A 106 -7.07 -6.36 -15.52
CA GLY A 106 -7.31 -6.74 -14.13
C GLY A 106 -6.08 -6.56 -13.25
N SER A 107 -5.51 -7.65 -12.72
CA SER A 107 -4.27 -7.60 -11.94
C SER A 107 -3.06 -7.79 -12.82
N MET A 108 -2.03 -6.95 -12.62
CA MET A 108 -0.76 -7.04 -13.35
C MET A 108 0.42 -6.87 -12.41
N ILE A 109 1.49 -7.61 -12.63
CA ILE A 109 2.75 -7.31 -11.94
C ILE A 109 3.32 -5.98 -12.45
N ALA A 110 3.90 -5.19 -11.55
CA ALA A 110 4.35 -3.82 -11.84
C ALA A 110 5.28 -3.74 -13.08
N ARG A 111 6.08 -4.79 -13.32
CA ARG A 111 6.95 -4.88 -14.50
C ARG A 111 6.16 -4.99 -15.81
N GLU A 112 5.10 -5.78 -15.83
CA GLU A 112 4.25 -5.98 -17.01
C GLU A 112 3.39 -4.75 -17.28
N LEU A 113 2.78 -4.18 -16.24
CA LEU A 113 2.04 -2.93 -16.35
C LEU A 113 2.93 -1.81 -16.92
N ARG A 114 4.18 -1.71 -16.46
CA ARG A 114 5.16 -0.76 -16.97
C ARG A 114 5.43 -0.96 -18.46
N ALA A 115 5.60 -2.21 -18.90
CA ALA A 115 5.82 -2.52 -20.32
C ALA A 115 4.59 -2.25 -21.16
N ALA A 116 3.39 -2.61 -20.70
CA ALA A 116 2.13 -2.36 -21.39
C ALA A 116 1.83 -0.86 -21.58
N CYS A 117 2.33 -0.01 -20.67
CA CYS A 117 2.21 1.45 -20.78
C CYS A 117 3.44 2.14 -21.42
N ASP A 118 4.28 1.41 -22.16
CA ASP A 118 5.45 1.93 -22.90
C ASP A 118 6.56 2.61 -22.06
N PHE A 119 6.66 2.31 -20.76
CA PHE A 119 7.76 2.81 -19.92
C PHE A 119 9.02 1.94 -20.03
N THR A 120 9.50 1.70 -21.25
CA THR A 120 10.62 0.79 -21.52
C THR A 120 11.98 1.48 -21.64
N GLY A 121 12.02 2.80 -21.81
CA GLY A 121 13.24 3.58 -21.99
C GLY A 121 14.09 3.76 -20.73
N LYS A 122 15.32 4.24 -20.93
CA LYS A 122 16.25 4.60 -19.82
C LYS A 122 15.57 5.65 -18.91
N ASN A 123 15.65 5.45 -17.59
CA ASN A 123 15.01 6.28 -16.56
C ASN A 123 13.48 6.23 -16.52
N MET A 124 12.81 5.47 -17.40
CA MET A 124 11.35 5.37 -17.40
C MET A 124 10.81 4.60 -16.19
N ARG A 125 11.62 3.71 -15.60
CA ARG A 125 11.23 2.97 -14.39
C ARG A 125 10.92 3.91 -13.21
N SER A 126 11.80 4.85 -12.91
CA SER A 126 11.60 5.78 -11.78
C SER A 126 10.41 6.70 -12.01
N ARG A 127 10.16 7.12 -13.26
CA ARG A 127 8.99 7.90 -13.63
C ARG A 127 7.70 7.10 -13.44
N PHE A 128 7.67 5.85 -13.91
CA PHE A 128 6.54 4.94 -13.71
C PHE A 128 6.27 4.70 -12.22
N ASP A 129 7.32 4.37 -11.44
CA ASP A 129 7.21 4.10 -10.00
C ASP A 129 6.67 5.33 -9.23
N ALA A 130 7.04 6.55 -9.65
CA ALA A 130 6.52 7.79 -9.07
C ALA A 130 5.04 8.00 -9.39
N ILE A 131 4.61 7.72 -10.64
CA ILE A 131 3.21 7.83 -11.06
C ILE A 131 2.35 6.81 -10.31
N VAL A 132 2.76 5.54 -10.31
CA VAL A 132 2.05 4.48 -9.57
C VAL A 132 1.99 4.80 -8.08
N GLY A 133 3.07 5.36 -7.51
CA GLY A 133 3.08 5.83 -6.12
C GLY A 133 2.01 6.90 -5.84
N ARG A 134 1.85 7.88 -6.73
CA ARG A 134 0.78 8.89 -6.61
C ARG A 134 -0.61 8.28 -6.73
N LEU A 135 -0.80 7.36 -7.67
CA LEU A 135 -2.07 6.65 -7.84
C LEU A 135 -2.40 5.77 -6.62
N GLN A 136 -1.41 5.16 -5.97
CA GLN A 136 -1.61 4.46 -4.71
C GLN A 136 -1.97 5.42 -3.56
N MET A 137 -1.27 6.57 -3.44
CA MET A 137 -1.62 7.58 -2.44
C MET A 137 -3.04 8.12 -2.61
N GLY A 138 -3.53 8.21 -3.84
CA GLY A 138 -4.92 8.57 -4.15
C GLY A 138 -5.93 7.42 -4.04
N ALA A 139 -5.51 6.24 -3.57
CA ALA A 139 -6.34 5.04 -3.48
C ALA A 139 -6.94 4.59 -4.85
N TYR A 140 -6.20 4.80 -5.96
CA TYR A 140 -6.58 4.34 -7.31
C TYR A 140 -5.99 2.97 -7.63
N ILE A 141 -4.83 2.66 -7.07
CA ILE A 141 -4.11 1.40 -7.23
C ILE A 141 -3.76 0.84 -5.86
N VAL A 142 -3.89 -0.45 -5.71
CA VAL A 142 -3.51 -1.21 -4.52
C VAL A 142 -2.63 -2.40 -4.91
N THR A 143 -1.95 -3.00 -3.96
CA THR A 143 -1.21 -4.24 -4.17
C THR A 143 -2.08 -5.40 -3.72
N GLU A 144 -2.37 -6.30 -4.65
CA GLU A 144 -3.16 -7.50 -4.41
C GLU A 144 -2.30 -8.66 -3.89
N ASP A 145 -1.07 -8.77 -4.39
CA ASP A 145 -0.13 -9.84 -4.03
C ASP A 145 1.31 -9.45 -4.36
N PHE A 146 2.23 -10.37 -4.05
CA PHE A 146 3.63 -10.30 -4.44
C PHE A 146 4.03 -11.57 -5.17
N VAL A 147 4.61 -11.41 -6.36
CA VAL A 147 5.12 -12.50 -7.19
C VAL A 147 6.63 -12.57 -7.02
N TYR A 148 7.13 -13.68 -6.51
CA TYR A 148 8.56 -13.90 -6.30
C TYR A 148 9.18 -14.64 -7.49
N PRO A 149 10.36 -14.22 -7.96
CA PRO A 149 11.10 -15.02 -8.93
C PRO A 149 11.53 -16.34 -8.29
N VAL A 150 11.59 -17.36 -9.10
CA VAL A 150 11.98 -18.72 -8.68
C VAL A 150 13.33 -19.06 -9.27
N ASP A 151 14.24 -19.60 -8.48
CA ASP A 151 15.54 -20.07 -8.93
C ASP A 151 15.44 -21.44 -9.67
N LYS A 152 16.57 -21.92 -10.19
CA LYS A 152 16.65 -23.22 -10.87
C LYS A 152 16.32 -24.43 -9.98
N HIS A 153 16.22 -24.24 -8.67
CA HIS A 153 15.88 -25.28 -7.69
C HIS A 153 14.45 -25.15 -7.16
N GLY A 154 13.64 -24.23 -7.75
CA GLY A 154 12.27 -24.02 -7.33
C GLY A 154 12.10 -23.15 -6.09
N ARG A 155 13.15 -22.43 -5.63
CA ARG A 155 13.09 -21.58 -4.44
C ARG A 155 12.78 -20.15 -4.83
N GLU A 156 11.83 -19.54 -4.14
CA GLU A 156 11.56 -18.10 -4.25
C GLU A 156 12.74 -17.29 -3.71
N TYR A 157 13.08 -16.19 -4.40
CA TYR A 157 14.15 -15.30 -3.98
C TYR A 157 13.82 -13.82 -4.24
N GLY A 158 14.59 -12.92 -3.59
CA GLY A 158 14.48 -11.49 -3.76
C GLY A 158 13.27 -10.87 -3.06
N PHE A 159 12.92 -9.65 -3.46
CA PHE A 159 11.89 -8.86 -2.78
C PHE A 159 10.47 -9.06 -3.31
N GLY A 160 10.29 -9.86 -4.34
CA GLY A 160 9.02 -10.01 -5.04
C GLY A 160 8.62 -8.77 -5.84
N TRP A 161 7.81 -8.95 -6.86
CA TRP A 161 7.18 -7.88 -7.63
C TRP A 161 5.75 -7.69 -7.15
N SER A 162 5.37 -6.43 -6.88
CA SER A 162 3.98 -6.11 -6.54
C SER A 162 3.06 -6.47 -7.70
N GLN A 163 2.03 -7.25 -7.42
CA GLN A 163 0.88 -7.44 -8.29
C GLN A 163 -0.13 -6.33 -7.97
N LEU A 164 -0.36 -5.47 -8.94
CA LEU A 164 -1.16 -4.26 -8.80
C LEU A 164 -2.56 -4.49 -9.36
N THR A 165 -3.56 -3.90 -8.71
CA THR A 165 -4.96 -3.92 -9.16
C THR A 165 -5.68 -2.66 -8.69
N THR A 166 -6.95 -2.48 -9.08
CA THR A 166 -7.78 -1.43 -8.51
C THR A 166 -8.47 -1.89 -7.23
N PRO A 167 -8.78 -0.98 -6.27
CA PRO A 167 -9.47 -1.34 -5.04
C PRO A 167 -10.82 -1.97 -5.29
N GLU A 168 -11.56 -1.48 -6.28
CA GLU A 168 -12.90 -1.94 -6.63
C GLU A 168 -12.91 -3.37 -7.18
N ARG A 169 -11.76 -3.81 -7.75
CA ARG A 169 -11.57 -5.20 -8.18
C ARG A 169 -11.16 -6.09 -7.01
N LEU A 170 -10.29 -5.60 -6.14
CA LEU A 170 -9.81 -6.35 -4.98
C LEU A 170 -10.92 -6.62 -3.96
N LEU A 171 -11.77 -5.62 -3.70
CA LEU A 171 -12.76 -5.68 -2.63
C LEU A 171 -14.19 -5.80 -3.13
N THR A 172 -14.64 -5.04 -3.97
CA THR A 172 -15.84 -4.67 -4.67
C THR A 172 -16.07 -3.16 -4.53
N ARG A 173 -16.90 -2.60 -5.40
CA ARG A 173 -17.20 -1.17 -5.35
C ARG A 173 -17.90 -0.77 -4.04
N GLU A 174 -18.87 -1.58 -3.63
CA GLU A 174 -19.68 -1.35 -2.42
C GLU A 174 -18.80 -1.37 -1.17
N ALA A 175 -17.83 -2.30 -1.10
CA ALA A 175 -16.88 -2.39 0.01
C ALA A 175 -15.85 -1.24 0.05
N CYS A 176 -15.73 -0.44 -1.02
CA CYS A 176 -14.90 0.76 -1.05
C CYS A 176 -15.67 2.02 -0.63
N MET A 177 -16.99 2.00 -0.55
CA MET A 177 -17.81 3.19 -0.35
C MET A 177 -18.33 3.29 1.08
N CYS A 178 -18.67 4.50 1.51
CA CYS A 178 -19.42 4.80 2.73
C CYS A 178 -20.34 5.98 2.49
N ASP A 179 -21.32 6.15 3.38
CA ASP A 179 -22.34 7.24 3.30
C ASP A 179 -21.84 8.56 3.91
N ARG A 180 -20.60 8.60 4.39
CA ARG A 180 -20.00 9.80 5.00
C ARG A 180 -19.46 10.75 3.95
N THR A 181 -19.49 12.05 4.26
CA THR A 181 -18.71 13.04 3.49
C THR A 181 -17.21 12.79 3.65
N PRO A 182 -16.36 13.29 2.74
CA PRO A 182 -14.91 13.18 2.88
C PRO A 182 -14.38 13.78 4.19
N GLU A 183 -14.98 14.89 4.64
CA GLU A 183 -14.63 15.58 5.88
C GLU A 183 -14.98 14.75 7.12
N GLU A 184 -16.15 14.13 7.16
CA GLU A 184 -16.58 13.21 8.22
C GLU A 184 -15.68 11.97 8.27
N SER A 185 -15.32 11.42 7.10
CA SER A 185 -14.37 10.31 7.00
C SER A 185 -13.00 10.70 7.55
N TYR A 186 -12.50 11.88 7.19
CA TYR A 186 -11.23 12.41 7.71
C TYR A 186 -11.28 12.58 9.23
N GLN A 187 -12.32 13.22 9.76
CA GLN A 187 -12.47 13.46 11.19
C GLN A 187 -12.52 12.14 11.97
N ARG A 188 -13.29 11.17 11.51
CA ARG A 188 -13.36 9.84 12.13
C ARG A 188 -12.00 9.15 12.20
N MET A 189 -11.22 9.17 11.11
CA MET A 189 -9.88 8.61 11.06
C MET A 189 -8.90 9.37 11.96
N GLN A 190 -8.98 10.70 11.97
CA GLN A 190 -8.14 11.56 12.82
C GLN A 190 -8.40 11.31 14.30
N GLU A 191 -9.65 11.23 14.72
CA GLU A 191 -10.03 10.94 16.10
C GLU A 191 -9.55 9.55 16.55
N HIS A 192 -9.66 8.54 15.68
CA HIS A 192 -9.16 7.21 15.94
C HIS A 192 -7.65 7.21 16.17
N LEU A 193 -6.90 7.82 15.23
CA LEU A 193 -5.44 7.88 15.31
C LEU A 193 -4.96 8.74 16.48
N SER A 194 -5.66 9.81 16.83
CA SER A 194 -5.32 10.65 17.99
C SER A 194 -5.49 9.91 19.32
N ARG A 195 -6.50 9.03 19.42
CA ARG A 195 -6.68 8.15 20.59
C ARG A 195 -5.63 7.06 20.67
N LEU A 196 -5.29 6.48 19.51
CA LEU A 196 -4.31 5.40 19.41
C LEU A 196 -2.87 5.91 19.66
N LEU A 197 -2.58 7.14 19.26
CA LEU A 197 -1.24 7.75 19.26
C LEU A 197 -1.24 9.08 20.02
N PRO A 198 -1.48 9.05 21.35
CA PRO A 198 -1.67 10.28 22.14
C PRO A 198 -0.45 11.20 22.20
N VAL A 199 0.74 10.70 21.87
CA VAL A 199 1.98 11.47 21.82
C VAL A 199 2.29 12.01 20.41
N ALA A 200 1.54 11.62 19.38
CA ALA A 200 1.72 12.10 18.03
C ALA A 200 1.13 13.50 17.86
N THR A 201 1.83 14.37 17.16
CA THR A 201 1.32 15.68 16.78
C THR A 201 0.24 15.56 15.70
N GLU A 202 -0.66 16.53 15.63
CA GLU A 202 -1.66 16.62 14.57
C GLU A 202 -1.04 16.55 13.16
N LYS A 203 0.11 17.22 12.96
CA LYS A 203 0.86 17.17 11.70
C LYS A 203 1.33 15.76 11.35
N GLN A 204 1.73 14.96 12.35
CA GLN A 204 2.13 13.57 12.13
C GLN A 204 0.94 12.69 11.78
N ILE A 205 -0.19 12.84 12.46
CA ILE A 205 -1.44 12.13 12.15
C ILE A 205 -1.93 12.49 10.74
N LYS A 206 -1.97 13.78 10.40
CA LYS A 206 -2.35 14.25 9.06
C LYS A 206 -1.46 13.67 7.95
N ARG A 207 -0.21 13.34 8.26
CA ARG A 207 0.71 12.72 7.30
C ARG A 207 0.44 11.23 7.07
N LEU A 208 -0.26 10.56 7.99
CA LEU A 208 -0.74 9.18 7.80
C LEU A 208 -2.01 9.14 6.96
N LEU A 209 -2.84 10.18 7.03
CA LEU A 209 -4.10 10.36 6.32
C LEU A 209 -3.94 11.18 5.03
#